data_5cc7120bcf379d9f33c031e4ecb845e1
#
_entry.id   5cc7120bcf379d9f33c031e4ecb845e1
#
_cell.length_a   1.000
_cell.length_b   1.000
_cell.length_c   1.000
_cell.angle_alpha   90.00
_cell.angle_beta   90.00
_cell.angle_gamma   90.00
#
_symmetry.space_group_name_H-M   'P 1'
#
loop_
_entity.id
_entity.type
_entity.pdbx_description
1 polymer ?
#
loop_
_entity_poly.entity_id
_entity_poly.type
_entity_poly.pdbx_seq_one_letter_code
_entity_poly.pdbx_strand_id
1 'polypeptide(L)'
;LSKTTILFWIHLEPDALDYAYQLFTTVPLLRWDNAPHYDHLANAPHHFHDEQGNVYSSPLTGNVKRDLRIVLGEIRKWMKEQK
;
A
#
# COMPACT_ATOMS: atom_id res chain seq x y z
N LEU A 1 15.94 0.23 -17.79
CA LEU A 1 14.95 0.48 -16.77
C LEU A 1 15.45 0.02 -15.41
N SER A 2 15.16 0.80 -14.39
CA SER A 2 15.46 0.41 -13.02
C SER A 2 14.62 -0.80 -12.61
N LYS A 3 15.19 -1.66 -11.80
CA LYS A 3 14.42 -2.73 -11.19
C LYS A 3 13.39 -2.14 -10.23
N THR A 4 12.18 -2.64 -10.30
CA THR A 4 11.18 -2.37 -9.29
C THR A 4 11.11 -3.55 -8.33
N THR A 5 10.92 -3.24 -7.07
CA THR A 5 10.80 -4.25 -6.02
C THR A 5 9.48 -4.05 -5.30
N ILE A 6 8.79 -5.15 -5.06
CA ILE A 6 7.56 -5.16 -4.27
C ILE A 6 7.91 -5.79 -2.93
N LEU A 7 7.65 -5.05 -1.85
CA LEU A 7 7.87 -5.53 -0.50
C LEU A 7 6.52 -5.67 0.19
N PHE A 8 6.28 -6.86 0.77
CA PHE A 8 5.13 -7.10 1.61
C PHE A 8 5.60 -7.29 3.04
N TRP A 9 4.96 -6.60 3.97
CA TRP A 9 5.23 -6.75 5.38
C TRP A 9 3.91 -6.88 6.11
N ILE A 10 3.76 -7.97 6.86
CA ILE A 10 2.55 -8.27 7.60
C ILE A 10 2.96 -8.76 8.98
N HIS A 11 2.47 -8.06 10.00
CA HIS A 11 2.67 -8.44 11.40
C HIS A 11 1.31 -8.75 12.00
N LEU A 12 1.13 -9.99 12.43
CA LEU A 12 -0.12 -10.44 13.01
C LEU A 12 0.09 -10.72 14.50
N GLU A 13 -0.71 -10.05 15.32
CA GLU A 13 -0.81 -10.31 16.75
C GLU A 13 -2.25 -10.69 17.10
N PRO A 14 -2.51 -11.28 18.31
CA PRO A 14 -3.86 -11.73 18.65
C PRO A 14 -4.95 -10.67 18.49
N ASP A 15 -4.65 -9.42 18.81
CA ASP A 15 -5.63 -8.33 18.78
C ASP A 15 -5.31 -7.25 17.77
N ALA A 16 -4.31 -7.47 16.92
CA ALA A 16 -3.88 -6.44 15.98
C ALA A 16 -3.26 -7.04 14.72
N LEU A 17 -3.48 -6.39 13.61
CA LEU A 17 -2.84 -6.70 12.33
C LEU A 17 -2.22 -5.43 11.79
N ASP A 18 -0.90 -5.45 11.60
CA ASP A 18 -0.19 -4.37 10.95
C ASP A 18 0.30 -4.86 9.60
N TYR A 19 0.23 -4.03 8.59
CA TYR A 19 0.71 -4.40 7.26
C TYR A 19 1.28 -3.22 6.51
N ALA A 20 2.13 -3.52 5.55
CA ALA A 20 2.59 -2.58 4.54
C ALA A 20 2.85 -3.31 3.23
N TYR A 21 2.36 -2.74 2.15
CA TYR A 21 2.68 -3.15 0.79
C TYR A 21 3.36 -1.98 0.12
N GLN A 22 4.51 -2.19 -0.47
CA GLN A 22 5.29 -1.09 -1.04
C GLN A 22 5.90 -1.49 -2.37
N LEU A 23 5.78 -0.60 -3.34
CA LEU A 23 6.51 -0.66 -4.59
C LEU A 23 7.60 0.39 -4.55
N PHE A 24 8.84 0.00 -4.85
CA PHE A 24 9.96 0.93 -4.84
C PHE A 24 11.04 0.51 -5.81
N THR A 25 11.89 1.48 -6.15
CA THR A 25 13.15 1.26 -6.87
C THR A 25 14.27 1.62 -5.89
N THR A 26 15.03 2.67 -6.15
CA THR A 26 15.92 3.27 -5.15
C THR A 26 15.16 4.25 -4.26
N VAL A 27 13.94 4.62 -4.68
CA VAL A 27 13.06 5.52 -3.93
C VAL A 27 11.67 4.88 -3.80
N PRO A 28 10.90 5.25 -2.77
CA PRO A 28 9.53 4.79 -2.66
C PRO A 28 8.68 5.29 -3.80
N LEU A 29 7.81 4.44 -4.33
CA LEU A 29 6.87 4.80 -5.40
C LEU A 29 5.44 4.78 -4.89
N LEU A 30 4.95 3.61 -4.47
CA LEU A 30 3.60 3.46 -3.94
C LEU A 30 3.67 2.70 -2.62
N ARG A 31 2.79 3.03 -1.69
CA ARG A 31 2.72 2.33 -0.41
C ARG A 31 1.30 2.30 0.13
N TRP A 32 0.89 1.13 0.60
CA TRP A 32 -0.38 0.92 1.31
C TRP A 32 -0.05 0.38 2.69
N ASP A 33 -0.56 1.04 3.75
CA ASP A 33 -0.38 0.53 5.11
C ASP A 33 -1.53 0.96 6.02
N ASN A 34 -1.51 0.47 7.25
CA ASN A 34 -2.54 0.77 8.23
C ASN A 34 -2.00 1.41 9.51
N ALA A 35 -0.87 2.11 9.43
CA ALA A 35 -0.39 2.88 10.57
C ALA A 35 -1.43 3.95 10.97
N PRO A 36 -1.71 4.13 12.27
CA PRO A 36 -2.83 4.96 12.71
C PRO A 36 -2.49 6.45 12.78
N HIS A 37 -2.00 7.03 11.69
CA HIS A 37 -1.56 8.43 11.64
C HIS A 37 -2.50 9.35 10.88
N TYR A 38 -3.55 8.80 10.25
CA TYR A 38 -4.40 9.55 9.34
C TYR A 38 -5.87 9.29 9.64
N ASP A 39 -6.28 9.57 10.89
CA ASP A 39 -7.63 9.27 11.37
C ASP A 39 -8.73 10.03 10.62
N HIS A 40 -8.37 11.15 9.99
CA HIS A 40 -9.33 11.97 9.24
C HIS A 40 -9.71 11.37 7.88
N LEU A 41 -8.95 10.38 7.40
CA LEU A 41 -9.26 9.76 6.12
C LEU A 41 -10.39 8.75 6.25
N ALA A 42 -11.19 8.64 5.19
CA ALA A 42 -12.19 7.58 5.09
C ALA A 42 -11.49 6.23 5.15
N ASN A 43 -12.11 5.27 5.78
CA ASN A 43 -11.59 3.92 5.96
C ASN A 43 -10.29 3.84 6.78
N ALA A 44 -9.99 4.89 7.59
CA ALA A 44 -8.86 4.82 8.52
C ALA A 44 -8.95 3.55 9.38
N PRO A 45 -7.83 2.92 9.75
CA PRO A 45 -6.45 3.37 9.57
C PRO A 45 -5.82 3.08 8.21
N HIS A 46 -6.56 2.48 7.30
CA HIS A 46 -6.03 2.11 5.98
C HIS A 46 -5.81 3.37 5.14
N HIS A 47 -4.61 3.50 4.57
CA HIS A 47 -4.28 4.64 3.73
C HIS A 47 -3.26 4.28 2.66
N PHE A 48 -3.11 5.16 1.67
CA PHE A 48 -2.26 4.96 0.51
C PHE A 48 -1.38 6.19 0.29
N HIS A 49 -0.10 5.97 0.03
CA HIS A 49 0.86 7.01 -0.33
C HIS A 49 1.21 6.89 -1.80
N ASP A 50 1.07 7.98 -2.57
CA ASP A 50 1.50 8.00 -3.96
C ASP A 50 2.97 8.41 -4.09
N GLU A 51 3.45 8.44 -5.32
CA GLU A 51 4.87 8.74 -5.60
C GLU A 51 5.25 10.19 -5.35
N GLN A 52 4.30 11.09 -5.21
CA GLN A 52 4.53 12.50 -4.87
C GLN A 52 4.42 12.77 -3.37
N GLY A 53 4.19 11.75 -2.58
CA GLY A 53 4.06 11.89 -1.13
C GLY A 53 2.67 12.27 -0.65
N ASN A 54 1.68 12.29 -1.54
CA ASN A 54 0.30 12.54 -1.14
C ASN A 54 -0.30 11.31 -0.47
N VAL A 55 -1.18 11.53 0.50
CA VAL A 55 -1.82 10.46 1.26
C VAL A 55 -3.32 10.49 1.02
N TYR A 56 -3.87 9.32 0.68
CA TYR A 56 -5.28 9.15 0.36
C TYR A 56 -5.88 8.01 1.17
N SER A 57 -7.21 7.97 1.23
CA SER A 57 -7.89 6.80 1.77
C SER A 57 -7.60 5.57 0.89
N SER A 58 -7.64 4.41 1.50
CA SER A 58 -7.35 3.13 0.84
C SER A 58 -8.54 2.21 0.98
N PRO A 59 -8.84 1.39 -0.04
CA PRO A 59 -9.91 0.39 0.04
C PRO A 59 -9.51 -0.88 0.78
N LEU A 60 -8.30 -0.97 1.29
CA LEU A 60 -7.83 -2.18 1.95
C LEU A 60 -8.55 -2.40 3.29
N THR A 61 -8.56 -3.65 3.76
CA THR A 61 -9.34 -4.04 4.92
C THR A 61 -8.55 -4.80 5.97
N GLY A 62 -7.30 -5.17 5.66
CA GLY A 62 -6.53 -6.09 6.49
C GLY A 62 -6.71 -7.55 6.11
N ASN A 63 -7.64 -7.87 5.20
CA ASN A 63 -7.75 -9.23 4.66
C ASN A 63 -6.68 -9.42 3.59
N VAL A 64 -5.64 -10.17 3.91
CA VAL A 64 -4.43 -10.29 3.09
C VAL A 64 -4.75 -10.79 1.67
N LYS A 65 -5.55 -11.83 1.55
CA LYS A 65 -5.86 -12.42 0.26
C LYS A 65 -6.59 -11.44 -0.67
N ARG A 66 -7.56 -10.72 -0.12
CA ARG A 66 -8.31 -9.71 -0.85
C ARG A 66 -7.43 -8.51 -1.18
N ASP A 67 -6.71 -8.01 -0.16
CA ASP A 67 -5.93 -6.79 -0.28
C ASP A 67 -4.77 -6.96 -1.26
N LEU A 68 -4.13 -8.13 -1.26
CA LEU A 68 -3.03 -8.41 -2.18
C LEU A 68 -3.48 -8.32 -3.63
N ARG A 69 -4.68 -8.80 -3.95
CA ARG A 69 -5.23 -8.69 -5.30
C ARG A 69 -5.40 -7.23 -5.72
N ILE A 70 -5.89 -6.41 -4.79
CA ILE A 70 -6.09 -4.98 -5.05
C ILE A 70 -4.75 -4.29 -5.27
N VAL A 71 -3.79 -4.54 -4.40
CA VAL A 71 -2.45 -3.94 -4.49
C VAL A 71 -1.78 -4.31 -5.82
N LEU A 72 -1.78 -5.59 -6.16
CA LEU A 72 -1.15 -6.06 -7.42
C LEU A 72 -1.85 -5.47 -8.64
N GLY A 73 -3.17 -5.35 -8.60
CA GLY A 73 -3.93 -4.71 -9.68
C GLY A 73 -3.57 -3.24 -9.86
N GLU A 74 -3.46 -2.52 -8.75
CA GLU A 74 -3.08 -1.10 -8.78
C GLU A 74 -1.63 -0.91 -9.25
N ILE A 75 -0.72 -1.77 -8.82
CA ILE A 75 0.68 -1.73 -9.29
C ILE A 75 0.74 -1.97 -10.79
N ARG A 76 0.00 -2.96 -11.28
CA ARG A 76 -0.02 -3.26 -12.72
C ARG A 76 -0.54 -2.06 -13.52
N LYS A 77 -1.60 -1.44 -13.05
CA LYS A 77 -2.17 -0.25 -13.68
C LYS A 77 -1.14 0.89 -13.72
N TRP A 78 -0.50 1.15 -12.57
CA TRP A 78 0.50 2.19 -12.46
C TRP A 78 1.67 1.95 -13.43
N MET A 79 2.15 0.71 -13.52
CA MET A 79 3.26 0.36 -14.40
C MET A 79 2.91 0.61 -15.87
N LYS A 80 1.67 0.34 -16.27
CA LYS A 80 1.22 0.64 -17.64
C LYS A 80 1.23 2.14 -17.92
N GLU A 81 0.94 2.95 -16.91
CA GLU A 81 0.89 4.40 -17.05
C GLU A 81 2.28 5.05 -17.15
N GLN A 82 3.35 4.30 -16.85
CA GLN A 82 4.72 4.80 -16.88
C GLN A 82 5.38 4.65 -18.26
N LYS A 83 4.71 4.16 -19.25
CA LYS A 83 5.27 3.99 -20.60
C LYS A 83 5.31 5.30 -21.38
#